data_51b20c9de46f5f9db8b2891f823f4014
#
_entry.id   51b20c9de46f5f9db8b2891f823f4014
#
_cell.length_a   1.000
_cell.length_b   1.000
_cell.length_c   1.000
_cell.angle_alpha   90.00
_cell.angle_beta   90.00
_cell.angle_gamma   90.00
#
_symmetry.space_group_name_H-M   'P 1'
#
loop_
_entity.id
_entity.type
_entity.pdbx_description
1 polymer ?
#
loop_
_entity_poly.entity_id
_entity_poly.type
_entity_poly.pdbx_seq_one_letter_code
_entity_poly.pdbx_strand_id
1 'polypeptide(L)'
;MPVSRRLVAAIFFIAATVAAHAQTARTTVSFILVNDIYQMSAQMMADGKSRGGFAKLAAVVKAERAKGGHVLLVHAGDTLSPSLMSGFDRGAHIVALTNMVPPDIFVPGNHEFDFGKATFFQRMGEARFPLVAANLRAADGTMLPGFKDRDILNFDGVRIGLTGATYDDSARASSPEDLKFAPTVATTRTQAEALRRDGADYVVAVVHADRKQDYELFATRAIDLILTGHDHDLFVNFDEHTAMVESSYDAHYVTIVDVTIDVTTRNGQRDTKWWPRFRIVDTAEVEPDPEVGAAVARYEAELSRELDVAIGTTAVELDSRSAMVRTRETAIGDLITDAMRIIGRVDAAIMNGGGIRAGKVYAPNSMLTRRDILAELPFNNRVVTIQISGRDLKRALENGLAQLPDAGGRFPQVSGIALEADLKRPPGSRITSLKIGGAPLQDGKTYRVAINDFLARGGDGYDTLRDAKKLLPVDDSPLLANQVMVYVRQVGTVKTGVEGRIRLR
;
A
#
# COMPACT_ATOMS: atom_id res chain seq x y z
N MET A 1 88.36 -58.08 -31.44
CA MET A 1 86.89 -58.19 -31.41
C MET A 1 86.45 -57.19 -30.36
N PRO A 2 85.73 -56.12 -30.73
CA PRO A 2 85.24 -55.16 -29.76
C PRO A 2 83.86 -55.46 -29.30
N VAL A 3 83.57 -55.43 -28.01
CA VAL A 3 82.28 -55.55 -27.34
C VAL A 3 81.63 -54.24 -27.29
N SER A 4 80.49 -54.13 -27.98
CA SER A 4 79.57 -52.92 -28.02
C SER A 4 78.78 -52.82 -26.69
N ARG A 5 78.93 -51.74 -25.93
CA ARG A 5 78.08 -51.39 -24.81
C ARG A 5 76.88 -50.64 -25.36
N ARG A 6 75.68 -51.20 -25.22
CA ARG A 6 74.40 -50.46 -25.46
C ARG A 6 74.00 -49.72 -24.20
N LEU A 7 73.96 -48.39 -24.29
CA LEU A 7 73.42 -47.50 -23.26
C LEU A 7 71.88 -47.50 -23.40
N VAL A 8 71.15 -47.95 -22.37
CA VAL A 8 69.71 -47.83 -22.28
C VAL A 8 69.42 -46.53 -21.50
N ALA A 9 68.94 -45.53 -22.20
CA ALA A 9 68.47 -44.28 -21.59
C ALA A 9 67.05 -44.49 -21.05
N ALA A 10 66.88 -44.51 -19.73
CA ALA A 10 65.55 -44.51 -19.10
C ALA A 10 65.03 -43.06 -19.03
N ILE A 11 63.98 -42.78 -19.81
CA ILE A 11 63.25 -41.50 -19.77
C ILE A 11 62.29 -41.57 -18.61
N PHE A 12 62.57 -40.84 -17.50
CA PHE A 12 61.60 -40.64 -16.41
C PHE A 12 60.59 -39.53 -16.83
N PHE A 13 59.37 -39.93 -17.12
CA PHE A 13 58.25 -38.99 -17.24
C PHE A 13 57.83 -38.55 -15.82
N ILE A 14 58.23 -37.34 -15.41
CA ILE A 14 57.68 -36.70 -14.20
C ILE A 14 56.29 -36.14 -14.58
N ALA A 15 55.26 -36.89 -14.23
CA ALA A 15 53.90 -36.40 -14.28
C ALA A 15 53.74 -35.33 -13.15
N ALA A 16 53.88 -34.07 -13.49
CA ALA A 16 53.53 -32.98 -12.59
C ALA A 16 52.01 -33.00 -12.35
N THR A 17 51.60 -33.61 -11.24
CA THR A 17 50.23 -33.48 -10.74
C THR A 17 50.06 -31.99 -10.30
N VAL A 18 49.46 -31.19 -11.17
CA VAL A 18 48.99 -29.86 -10.76
C VAL A 18 47.85 -30.11 -9.76
N ALA A 19 48.16 -30.01 -8.49
CA ALA A 19 47.16 -30.01 -7.44
C ALA A 19 46.25 -28.77 -7.69
N ALA A 20 45.05 -29.01 -8.17
CA ALA A 20 44.08 -27.96 -8.35
C ALA A 20 43.76 -27.37 -6.96
N HIS A 21 44.39 -26.23 -6.63
CA HIS A 21 44.07 -25.51 -5.42
C HIS A 21 42.64 -25.04 -5.48
N ALA A 22 41.82 -25.44 -4.53
CA ALA A 22 40.47 -24.91 -4.38
C ALA A 22 40.59 -23.40 -4.02
N GLN A 23 40.07 -22.56 -4.88
CA GLN A 23 39.97 -21.12 -4.60
C GLN A 23 38.68 -20.86 -3.84
N THR A 24 38.76 -20.25 -2.66
CA THR A 24 37.55 -19.88 -1.87
C THR A 24 37.38 -18.39 -1.86
N ALA A 25 36.20 -17.92 -2.21
CA ALA A 25 35.73 -16.53 -2.01
C ALA A 25 34.72 -16.55 -0.87
N ARG A 26 34.75 -15.54 0.01
CA ARG A 26 33.83 -15.37 1.12
C ARG A 26 33.45 -13.92 1.25
N THR A 27 32.17 -13.65 1.40
CA THR A 27 31.65 -12.31 1.71
C THR A 27 30.49 -12.39 2.70
N THR A 28 30.20 -11.25 3.33
CA THR A 28 28.95 -11.06 4.08
C THR A 28 28.28 -9.81 3.57
N VAL A 29 27.00 -9.94 3.16
CA VAL A 29 26.19 -8.83 2.69
C VAL A 29 24.98 -8.66 3.59
N SER A 30 24.75 -7.43 4.04
CA SER A 30 23.57 -7.04 4.84
C SER A 30 22.53 -6.43 3.93
N PHE A 31 21.38 -7.08 3.79
CA PHE A 31 20.21 -6.56 3.09
C PHE A 31 19.29 -5.89 4.11
N ILE A 32 19.08 -4.59 4.00
CA ILE A 32 18.14 -3.82 4.81
C ILE A 32 16.85 -3.75 3.99
N LEU A 33 15.79 -4.42 4.44
CA LEU A 33 14.49 -4.41 3.77
C LEU A 33 13.57 -3.36 4.38
N VAL A 34 12.93 -2.60 3.51
CA VAL A 34 11.74 -1.79 3.76
C VAL A 34 10.75 -1.94 2.62
N ASN A 35 9.47 -1.79 2.93
CA ASN A 35 8.35 -1.89 2.00
C ASN A 35 7.20 -1.02 2.51
N ASP A 36 6.29 -0.63 1.63
CA ASP A 36 5.02 0.00 1.98
C ASP A 36 5.21 1.23 2.88
N ILE A 37 6.05 2.19 2.43
CA ILE A 37 6.32 3.42 3.19
C ILE A 37 5.47 4.57 2.64
N TYR A 38 4.32 4.82 3.26
CA TYR A 38 3.36 5.85 2.89
C TYR A 38 3.51 7.13 3.71
N GLN A 39 3.91 6.98 4.98
CA GLN A 39 3.98 8.08 5.93
C GLN A 39 5.41 8.62 6.04
N MET A 40 5.56 9.93 5.84
CA MET A 40 6.84 10.59 5.96
C MET A 40 7.34 10.67 7.41
N SER A 41 6.41 10.75 8.37
CA SER A 41 6.67 10.96 9.79
C SER A 41 6.44 9.70 10.61
N ALA A 42 7.12 9.60 11.75
CA ALA A 42 6.85 8.57 12.72
C ALA A 42 5.43 8.67 13.29
N GLN A 43 4.80 7.53 13.51
CA GLN A 43 3.43 7.41 13.99
C GLN A 43 3.37 6.92 15.43
N MET A 44 2.45 7.50 16.22
CA MET A 44 2.16 7.02 17.56
C MET A 44 1.36 5.72 17.49
N MET A 45 1.94 4.64 18.00
CA MET A 45 1.31 3.32 18.00
C MET A 45 0.49 3.07 19.27
N ALA A 46 -0.32 2.00 19.27
CA ALA A 46 -1.21 1.66 20.38
C ALA A 46 -0.49 1.42 21.73
N ASP A 47 0.79 1.05 21.70
CA ASP A 47 1.65 0.88 22.88
C ASP A 47 2.24 2.20 23.42
N GLY A 48 1.89 3.34 22.83
CA GLY A 48 2.37 4.67 23.22
C GLY A 48 3.77 5.00 22.70
N LYS A 49 4.37 4.17 21.86
CA LYS A 49 5.68 4.42 21.25
C LYS A 49 5.53 4.95 19.83
N SER A 50 6.45 5.85 19.44
CA SER A 50 6.49 6.41 18.09
C SER A 50 7.41 5.59 17.20
N ARG A 51 6.88 5.07 16.06
CA ARG A 51 7.61 4.24 15.10
C ARG A 51 7.53 4.77 13.68
N GLY A 52 8.49 4.37 12.87
CA GLY A 52 8.47 4.59 11.42
C GLY A 52 8.94 5.94 10.96
N GLY A 53 8.64 6.23 9.69
CA GLY A 53 9.00 7.45 9.01
C GLY A 53 10.47 7.52 8.54
N PHE A 54 10.72 8.43 7.60
CA PHE A 54 12.00 8.52 6.89
C PHE A 54 13.19 8.90 7.79
N ALA A 55 12.97 9.72 8.81
CA ALA A 55 14.07 10.15 9.70
C ALA A 55 14.64 9.00 10.52
N LYS A 56 13.78 8.10 11.04
CA LYS A 56 14.24 6.91 11.76
C LYS A 56 14.83 5.87 10.82
N LEU A 57 14.23 5.67 9.63
CA LEU A 57 14.81 4.82 8.59
C LEU A 57 16.23 5.29 8.22
N ALA A 58 16.43 6.58 7.98
CA ALA A 58 17.74 7.14 7.67
C ALA A 58 18.79 6.83 8.76
N ALA A 59 18.39 6.96 10.02
CA ALA A 59 19.26 6.65 11.16
C ALA A 59 19.67 5.17 11.18
N VAL A 60 18.72 4.24 10.94
CA VAL A 60 19.02 2.80 10.84
C VAL A 60 19.99 2.53 9.71
N VAL A 61 19.73 3.05 8.50
CA VAL A 61 20.59 2.83 7.32
C VAL A 61 21.99 3.41 7.54
N LYS A 62 22.11 4.63 8.09
CA LYS A 62 23.40 5.24 8.44
C LYS A 62 24.18 4.41 9.47
N ALA A 63 23.48 3.92 10.50
CA ALA A 63 24.10 3.07 11.52
C ALA A 63 24.60 1.74 10.96
N GLU A 64 23.86 1.10 10.06
CA GLU A 64 24.29 -0.14 9.43
C GLU A 64 25.47 0.10 8.47
N ARG A 65 25.42 1.12 7.63
CA ARG A 65 26.52 1.47 6.73
C ARG A 65 27.79 1.87 7.49
N ALA A 66 27.66 2.49 8.66
CA ALA A 66 28.82 2.85 9.52
C ALA A 66 29.56 1.65 10.10
N LYS A 67 28.95 0.46 10.15
CA LYS A 67 29.64 -0.78 10.60
C LYS A 67 30.66 -1.27 9.58
N GLY A 68 30.63 -0.74 8.35
CA GLY A 68 31.42 -1.20 7.21
C GLY A 68 30.89 -2.50 6.60
N GLY A 69 31.60 -3.01 5.56
CA GLY A 69 31.16 -4.17 4.79
C GLY A 69 30.18 -3.80 3.68
N HIS A 70 29.52 -4.80 3.13
CA HIS A 70 28.58 -4.64 2.01
C HIS A 70 27.16 -4.53 2.55
N VAL A 71 26.55 -3.34 2.42
CA VAL A 71 25.21 -3.03 2.92
C VAL A 71 24.37 -2.55 1.75
N LEU A 72 23.26 -3.23 1.48
CA LEU A 72 22.28 -2.88 0.44
C LEU A 72 20.95 -2.52 1.11
N LEU A 73 20.45 -1.30 0.86
CA LEU A 73 19.08 -0.91 1.20
C LEU A 73 18.17 -1.34 0.05
N VAL A 74 17.12 -2.07 0.38
CA VAL A 74 16.14 -2.62 -0.55
C VAL A 74 14.76 -2.08 -0.23
N HIS A 75 14.07 -1.54 -1.20
CA HIS A 75 12.68 -1.08 -1.08
C HIS A 75 11.78 -1.95 -1.97
N ALA A 76 10.90 -2.72 -1.34
CA ALA A 76 10.02 -3.67 -2.03
C ALA A 76 8.65 -3.07 -2.40
N GLY A 77 8.62 -1.78 -2.75
CA GLY A 77 7.46 -1.13 -3.36
C GLY A 77 6.47 -0.49 -2.39
N ASP A 78 5.46 0.13 -2.98
CA ASP A 78 4.37 0.89 -2.37
C ASP A 78 4.86 2.07 -1.52
N THR A 79 4.90 3.23 -2.15
CA THR A 79 5.37 4.43 -1.47
C THR A 79 4.67 5.73 -1.91
N LEU A 80 4.24 5.85 -3.18
CA LEU A 80 3.67 7.11 -3.67
C LEU A 80 2.30 7.44 -3.06
N SER A 81 1.54 6.44 -2.65
CA SER A 81 0.18 6.52 -2.11
C SER A 81 -0.09 5.32 -1.19
N PRO A 82 -1.06 5.38 -0.26
CA PRO A 82 -1.87 6.54 0.11
C PRO A 82 -1.25 7.37 1.26
N SER A 83 -1.26 8.68 1.15
CA SER A 83 -1.04 9.58 2.30
C SER A 83 -1.76 10.91 2.09
N LEU A 84 -1.93 11.70 3.17
CA LEU A 84 -2.55 13.01 3.05
C LEU A 84 -1.73 13.92 2.13
N MET A 85 -0.40 13.95 2.30
CA MET A 85 0.48 14.79 1.47
C MET A 85 0.49 14.33 0.01
N SER A 86 0.46 13.01 -0.25
CA SER A 86 0.36 12.47 -1.60
C SER A 86 -0.90 12.91 -2.35
N GLY A 87 -1.99 13.16 -1.61
CA GLY A 87 -3.21 13.74 -2.18
C GLY A 87 -3.01 15.15 -2.75
N PHE A 88 -2.00 15.90 -2.29
CA PHE A 88 -1.68 17.24 -2.79
C PHE A 88 -0.58 17.22 -3.85
N ASP A 89 0.51 16.49 -3.62
CA ASP A 89 1.71 16.53 -4.46
C ASP A 89 1.93 15.28 -5.30
N ARG A 90 1.02 14.31 -5.24
CA ARG A 90 1.05 13.04 -5.97
C ARG A 90 2.36 12.28 -5.73
N GLY A 91 2.80 12.21 -4.48
CA GLY A 91 3.98 11.47 -4.04
C GLY A 91 5.33 12.16 -4.28
N ALA A 92 5.36 13.45 -4.67
CA ALA A 92 6.63 14.16 -4.89
C ALA A 92 7.50 14.21 -3.63
N HIS A 93 6.89 14.49 -2.46
CA HIS A 93 7.60 14.52 -1.18
C HIS A 93 8.23 13.18 -0.82
N ILE A 94 7.53 12.07 -1.08
CA ILE A 94 8.04 10.72 -0.79
C ILE A 94 9.26 10.39 -1.66
N VAL A 95 9.22 10.67 -2.98
CA VAL A 95 10.38 10.48 -3.84
C VAL A 95 11.55 11.35 -3.41
N ALA A 96 11.30 12.60 -3.00
CA ALA A 96 12.35 13.47 -2.50
C ALA A 96 12.98 12.94 -1.20
N LEU A 97 12.19 12.41 -0.26
CA LEU A 97 12.67 11.79 0.97
C LEU A 97 13.40 10.46 0.70
N THR A 98 12.89 9.63 -0.22
CA THR A 98 13.57 8.40 -0.65
C THR A 98 14.92 8.72 -1.30
N ASN A 99 15.03 9.81 -2.06
CA ASN A 99 16.32 10.30 -2.61
C ASN A 99 17.32 10.75 -1.52
N MET A 100 16.87 11.08 -0.30
CA MET A 100 17.75 11.37 0.85
C MET A 100 18.25 10.09 1.53
N VAL A 101 17.51 8.98 1.39
CA VAL A 101 17.87 7.66 1.90
C VAL A 101 17.78 6.65 0.74
N PRO A 102 18.63 6.82 -0.29
CA PRO A 102 18.43 6.11 -1.55
C PRO A 102 18.61 4.60 -1.36
N PRO A 103 17.62 3.79 -1.79
CA PRO A 103 17.78 2.36 -1.87
C PRO A 103 18.75 1.98 -2.99
N ASP A 104 19.46 0.86 -2.80
CA ASP A 104 20.30 0.26 -3.82
C ASP A 104 19.47 -0.53 -4.84
N ILE A 105 18.22 -0.86 -4.48
CA ILE A 105 17.20 -1.47 -5.34
C ILE A 105 15.83 -0.95 -4.92
N PHE A 106 15.03 -0.51 -5.89
CA PHE A 106 13.62 -0.18 -5.72
C PHE A 106 12.79 -0.98 -6.73
N VAL A 107 11.77 -1.67 -6.24
CA VAL A 107 10.75 -2.33 -7.06
C VAL A 107 9.43 -1.62 -6.84
N PRO A 108 8.70 -1.17 -7.86
CA PRO A 108 7.40 -0.53 -7.67
C PRO A 108 6.36 -1.56 -7.19
N GLY A 109 5.45 -1.12 -6.32
CA GLY A 109 4.24 -1.85 -5.96
C GLY A 109 3.03 -1.37 -6.78
N ASN A 110 1.81 -1.69 -6.32
CA ASN A 110 0.59 -1.25 -6.99
C ASN A 110 0.27 0.23 -6.69
N HIS A 111 0.60 0.75 -5.54
CA HIS A 111 0.33 2.14 -5.16
C HIS A 111 1.22 3.16 -5.87
N GLU A 112 2.24 2.76 -6.59
CA GLU A 112 2.98 3.62 -7.51
C GLU A 112 2.14 4.08 -8.69
N PHE A 113 1.05 3.38 -9.03
CA PHE A 113 0.19 3.69 -10.17
C PHE A 113 -1.11 4.41 -9.80
N ASP A 114 -1.38 4.72 -8.53
CA ASP A 114 -2.65 5.30 -8.08
C ASP A 114 -2.99 6.64 -8.71
N PHE A 115 -1.97 7.43 -9.06
CA PHE A 115 -2.14 8.73 -9.71
C PHE A 115 -2.03 8.66 -11.24
N GLY A 116 -2.10 7.46 -11.82
CA GLY A 116 -2.02 7.22 -13.25
C GLY A 116 -0.60 7.12 -13.80
N LYS A 117 -0.51 6.58 -15.01
CA LYS A 117 0.74 6.31 -15.73
C LYS A 117 1.63 7.55 -15.89
N ALA A 118 1.03 8.70 -16.21
CA ALA A 118 1.81 9.93 -16.41
C ALA A 118 2.52 10.36 -15.11
N THR A 119 1.85 10.29 -13.97
CA THR A 119 2.43 10.59 -12.66
C THR A 119 3.49 9.57 -12.28
N PHE A 120 3.24 8.28 -12.52
CA PHE A 120 4.23 7.23 -12.30
C PHE A 120 5.55 7.54 -13.02
N PHE A 121 5.52 7.81 -14.33
CA PHE A 121 6.74 8.16 -15.08
C PHE A 121 7.41 9.43 -14.57
N GLN A 122 6.61 10.42 -14.20
CA GLN A 122 7.16 11.65 -13.62
C GLN A 122 7.92 11.36 -12.32
N ARG A 123 7.31 10.63 -11.40
CA ARG A 123 7.90 10.30 -10.09
C ARG A 123 9.12 9.38 -10.22
N MET A 124 9.04 8.36 -11.07
CA MET A 124 10.20 7.47 -11.33
C MET A 124 11.34 8.20 -12.08
N GLY A 125 11.03 9.21 -12.89
CA GLY A 125 12.02 10.08 -13.50
C GLY A 125 12.72 11.02 -12.50
N GLU A 126 12.14 11.31 -11.35
CA GLU A 126 12.73 12.07 -10.24
C GLU A 126 13.58 11.20 -9.30
N ALA A 127 13.46 9.88 -9.40
CA ALA A 127 14.19 8.90 -8.57
C ALA A 127 15.69 8.93 -8.91
N ARG A 128 16.54 8.93 -7.87
CA ARG A 128 18.01 8.88 -7.97
C ARG A 128 18.55 7.55 -7.47
N PHE A 129 17.78 6.50 -7.64
CA PHE A 129 18.08 5.15 -7.21
C PHE A 129 17.71 4.14 -8.30
N PRO A 130 18.31 2.94 -8.31
CA PRO A 130 18.04 1.92 -9.33
C PRO A 130 16.60 1.39 -9.26
N LEU A 131 15.95 1.31 -10.42
CA LEU A 131 14.60 0.79 -10.60
C LEU A 131 14.66 -0.60 -11.26
N VAL A 132 14.00 -1.58 -10.64
CA VAL A 132 13.99 -2.96 -11.13
C VAL A 132 12.55 -3.48 -11.19
N ALA A 133 12.11 -3.96 -12.36
CA ALA A 133 10.80 -4.59 -12.52
C ALA A 133 10.76 -5.45 -13.79
N ALA A 134 11.10 -6.73 -13.66
CA ALA A 134 11.24 -7.65 -14.79
C ALA A 134 9.91 -8.00 -15.47
N ASN A 135 8.79 -7.84 -14.77
CA ASN A 135 7.45 -8.16 -15.28
C ASN A 135 6.65 -6.93 -15.75
N LEU A 136 7.21 -5.71 -15.63
CA LEU A 136 6.54 -4.47 -16.02
C LEU A 136 7.02 -4.00 -17.40
N ARG A 137 6.07 -3.70 -18.30
CA ARG A 137 6.36 -3.29 -19.69
C ARG A 137 5.46 -2.13 -20.12
N ALA A 138 5.94 -1.39 -21.11
CA ALA A 138 5.12 -0.43 -21.84
C ALA A 138 4.03 -1.13 -22.66
N ALA A 139 3.08 -0.36 -23.21
CA ALA A 139 1.98 -0.86 -24.03
C ALA A 139 2.42 -1.72 -25.22
N ASP A 140 3.56 -1.36 -25.83
CA ASP A 140 4.16 -2.08 -26.96
C ASP A 140 4.99 -3.31 -26.53
N GLY A 141 5.12 -3.58 -25.23
CA GLY A 141 5.87 -4.69 -24.64
C GLY A 141 7.35 -4.39 -24.40
N THR A 142 7.82 -3.17 -24.65
CA THR A 142 9.21 -2.77 -24.37
C THR A 142 9.45 -2.53 -22.88
N MET A 143 10.71 -2.61 -22.45
CA MET A 143 11.12 -2.28 -21.09
C MET A 143 10.93 -0.77 -20.85
N LEU A 144 10.52 -0.40 -19.63
CA LEU A 144 10.33 1.00 -19.27
C LEU A 144 11.67 1.74 -19.17
N PRO A 145 11.71 3.03 -19.57
CA PRO A 145 12.91 3.85 -19.40
C PRO A 145 13.41 3.89 -17.96
N GLY A 146 14.70 3.68 -17.76
CA GLY A 146 15.36 3.70 -16.44
C GLY A 146 15.20 2.41 -15.62
N PHE A 147 14.40 1.46 -16.08
CA PHE A 147 14.22 0.15 -15.40
C PHE A 147 15.21 -0.90 -15.90
N LYS A 148 15.47 -1.89 -15.05
CA LYS A 148 16.20 -3.12 -15.37
C LYS A 148 15.34 -4.33 -15.03
N ASP A 149 15.61 -5.46 -15.70
CA ASP A 149 15.01 -6.75 -15.35
C ASP A 149 15.80 -7.46 -14.23
N ARG A 150 17.13 -7.33 -14.29
CA ARG A 150 18.08 -7.97 -13.36
C ARG A 150 19.44 -7.30 -13.41
N ASP A 151 20.28 -7.60 -12.40
CA ASP A 151 21.67 -7.17 -12.34
C ASP A 151 22.53 -8.23 -11.62
N ILE A 152 23.86 -8.17 -11.75
CA ILE A 152 24.80 -9.00 -10.98
C ILE A 152 25.82 -8.09 -10.32
N LEU A 153 25.88 -8.10 -8.99
CA LEU A 153 26.87 -7.41 -8.18
C LEU A 153 27.98 -8.38 -7.78
N ASN A 154 29.21 -7.89 -7.69
CA ASN A 154 30.36 -8.68 -7.25
C ASN A 154 30.90 -8.12 -5.94
N PHE A 155 30.88 -8.94 -4.89
CA PHE A 155 31.44 -8.63 -3.59
C PHE A 155 32.49 -9.68 -3.22
N ASP A 156 33.76 -9.28 -3.13
CA ASP A 156 34.88 -10.13 -2.74
C ASP A 156 35.00 -11.43 -3.59
N GLY A 157 34.65 -11.36 -4.87
CA GLY A 157 34.66 -12.51 -5.78
C GLY A 157 33.39 -13.39 -5.73
N VAL A 158 32.42 -13.06 -4.90
CA VAL A 158 31.08 -13.66 -4.87
C VAL A 158 30.13 -12.84 -5.75
N ARG A 159 29.39 -13.49 -6.65
CA ARG A 159 28.45 -12.88 -7.60
C ARG A 159 27.02 -13.02 -7.10
N ILE A 160 26.40 -11.88 -6.75
CA ILE A 160 25.03 -11.81 -6.27
C ILE A 160 24.13 -11.34 -7.41
N GLY A 161 23.25 -12.22 -7.87
CA GLY A 161 22.22 -11.92 -8.85
C GLY A 161 21.02 -11.26 -8.18
N LEU A 162 20.55 -10.17 -8.77
CA LEU A 162 19.41 -9.38 -8.29
C LEU A 162 18.34 -9.31 -9.38
N THR A 163 17.09 -9.56 -9.03
CA THR A 163 15.93 -9.31 -9.90
C THR A 163 14.80 -8.72 -9.07
N GLY A 164 13.80 -8.15 -9.75
CA GLY A 164 12.61 -7.63 -9.10
C GLY A 164 11.36 -7.77 -9.94
N ALA A 165 10.21 -7.86 -9.29
CA ALA A 165 8.91 -7.90 -9.95
C ALA A 165 7.85 -7.19 -9.12
N THR A 166 7.01 -6.40 -9.80
CA THR A 166 5.85 -5.73 -9.21
C THR A 166 4.64 -6.67 -9.17
N TYR A 167 3.59 -6.29 -8.44
CA TYR A 167 2.35 -7.04 -8.32
C TYR A 167 1.61 -7.09 -9.68
N ASP A 168 1.37 -8.27 -10.21
CA ASP A 168 0.78 -8.45 -11.54
C ASP A 168 -0.72 -8.11 -11.62
N ASP A 169 -1.43 -8.05 -10.48
CA ASP A 169 -2.82 -7.59 -10.42
C ASP A 169 -2.94 -6.06 -10.24
N SER A 170 -1.84 -5.30 -10.35
CA SER A 170 -1.83 -3.83 -10.27
C SER A 170 -2.80 -3.16 -11.24
N ALA A 171 -3.06 -3.77 -12.39
CA ALA A 171 -4.06 -3.26 -13.35
C ALA A 171 -5.49 -3.23 -12.77
N ARG A 172 -5.78 -4.09 -11.79
CA ARG A 172 -7.08 -4.14 -11.09
C ARG A 172 -7.04 -3.39 -9.75
N ALA A 173 -5.87 -3.39 -9.09
CA ALA A 173 -5.69 -2.78 -7.77
C ALA A 173 -5.43 -1.27 -7.83
N SER A 174 -5.01 -0.73 -9.00
CA SER A 174 -4.61 0.66 -9.17
C SER A 174 -4.96 1.19 -10.57
N SER A 175 -4.28 2.25 -11.05
CA SER A 175 -4.60 2.96 -12.31
C SER A 175 -3.38 3.02 -13.27
N PRO A 176 -2.76 1.89 -13.65
CA PRO A 176 -1.58 1.88 -14.51
C PRO A 176 -1.88 2.08 -16.00
N GLU A 177 -3.16 2.24 -16.38
CA GLU A 177 -3.65 2.44 -17.74
C GLU A 177 -3.27 1.29 -18.70
N ASP A 178 -2.45 1.55 -19.73
CA ASP A 178 -2.05 0.59 -20.76
C ASP A 178 -0.73 -0.15 -20.46
N LEU A 179 -0.13 0.07 -19.28
CA LEU A 179 1.05 -0.69 -18.85
C LEU A 179 0.71 -2.19 -18.73
N LYS A 180 1.68 -3.03 -19.03
CA LYS A 180 1.50 -4.49 -19.04
C LYS A 180 2.27 -5.13 -17.89
N PHE A 181 1.63 -6.06 -17.24
CA PHE A 181 2.18 -6.85 -16.14
C PHE A 181 2.17 -8.33 -16.54
N ALA A 182 3.37 -8.91 -16.64
CA ALA A 182 3.49 -10.35 -16.78
C ALA A 182 3.36 -11.02 -15.39
N PRO A 183 3.00 -12.32 -15.32
CA PRO A 183 2.83 -13.01 -14.06
C PRO A 183 4.07 -12.93 -13.16
N THR A 184 3.89 -12.41 -11.94
CA THR A 184 4.98 -12.12 -10.98
C THR A 184 5.82 -13.36 -10.69
N VAL A 185 5.20 -14.47 -10.31
CA VAL A 185 5.88 -15.73 -9.93
C VAL A 185 6.67 -16.30 -11.10
N ALA A 186 6.03 -16.46 -12.27
CA ALA A 186 6.68 -17.07 -13.43
C ALA A 186 7.85 -16.22 -13.97
N THR A 187 7.67 -14.88 -13.97
CA THR A 187 8.72 -13.98 -14.45
C THR A 187 9.90 -13.97 -13.48
N THR A 188 9.67 -13.84 -12.18
CA THR A 188 10.73 -13.85 -11.17
C THR A 188 11.54 -15.12 -11.20
N ARG A 189 10.87 -16.29 -11.30
CA ARG A 189 11.56 -17.59 -11.47
C ARG A 189 12.43 -17.61 -12.73
N THR A 190 11.90 -17.16 -13.87
CA THR A 190 12.64 -17.13 -15.14
C THR A 190 13.89 -16.26 -15.04
N GLN A 191 13.80 -15.10 -14.36
CA GLN A 191 14.94 -14.23 -14.14
C GLN A 191 15.96 -14.85 -13.19
N ALA A 192 15.52 -15.50 -12.12
CA ALA A 192 16.40 -16.21 -11.19
C ALA A 192 17.20 -17.31 -11.90
N GLU A 193 16.54 -18.14 -12.72
CA GLU A 193 17.20 -19.15 -13.55
C GLU A 193 18.18 -18.54 -14.56
N ALA A 194 17.86 -17.38 -15.13
CA ALA A 194 18.76 -16.66 -16.03
C ALA A 194 20.01 -16.14 -15.27
N LEU A 195 19.84 -15.56 -14.09
CA LEU A 195 20.94 -15.12 -13.23
C LEU A 195 21.89 -16.28 -12.89
N ARG A 196 21.35 -17.47 -12.58
CA ARG A 196 22.17 -18.68 -12.35
C ARG A 196 22.98 -19.06 -13.60
N ARG A 197 22.35 -19.03 -14.79
CA ARG A 197 23.05 -19.29 -16.06
C ARG A 197 24.12 -18.25 -16.36
N ASP A 198 23.88 -16.98 -15.99
CA ASP A 198 24.83 -15.88 -16.15
C ASP A 198 25.95 -15.96 -15.07
N GLY A 199 25.85 -16.93 -14.16
CA GLY A 199 26.88 -17.30 -13.19
C GLY A 199 26.75 -16.63 -11.83
N ALA A 200 25.56 -16.22 -11.41
CA ALA A 200 25.30 -15.79 -10.05
C ALA A 200 25.51 -16.94 -9.06
N ASP A 201 26.23 -16.67 -7.97
CA ASP A 201 26.47 -17.61 -6.87
C ASP A 201 25.30 -17.61 -5.89
N TYR A 202 24.68 -16.46 -5.69
CA TYR A 202 23.55 -16.22 -4.80
C TYR A 202 22.49 -15.37 -5.53
N VAL A 203 21.22 -15.73 -5.43
CA VAL A 203 20.14 -15.02 -6.13
C VAL A 203 19.16 -14.42 -5.14
N VAL A 204 18.95 -13.11 -5.26
CA VAL A 204 17.99 -12.33 -4.49
C VAL A 204 16.87 -11.84 -5.41
N ALA A 205 15.63 -12.06 -5.02
CA ALA A 205 14.47 -11.46 -5.64
C ALA A 205 13.83 -10.44 -4.70
N VAL A 206 13.60 -9.24 -5.22
CA VAL A 206 12.82 -8.20 -4.56
C VAL A 206 11.47 -8.18 -5.25
N VAL A 207 10.40 -8.45 -4.52
CA VAL A 207 9.07 -8.55 -5.12
C VAL A 207 8.05 -7.73 -4.33
N HIS A 208 7.08 -7.20 -5.05
CA HIS A 208 5.85 -6.69 -4.45
C HIS A 208 4.75 -7.66 -4.86
N ALA A 209 4.25 -8.46 -3.93
CA ALA A 209 3.39 -9.60 -4.24
C ALA A 209 2.51 -9.97 -3.04
N ASP A 210 1.34 -10.56 -3.31
CA ASP A 210 0.50 -11.09 -2.23
C ASP A 210 1.11 -12.35 -1.60
N ARG A 211 0.69 -12.69 -0.38
CA ARG A 211 1.21 -13.82 0.41
C ARG A 211 1.12 -15.16 -0.33
N LYS A 212 0.13 -15.34 -1.18
CA LYS A 212 -0.01 -16.56 -1.98
C LYS A 212 1.10 -16.66 -3.01
N GLN A 213 1.36 -15.58 -3.74
CA GLN A 213 2.44 -15.50 -4.73
C GLN A 213 3.82 -15.64 -4.07
N ASP A 214 4.00 -15.07 -2.88
CA ASP A 214 5.22 -15.22 -2.08
C ASP A 214 5.51 -16.69 -1.77
N TYR A 215 4.52 -17.44 -1.29
CA TYR A 215 4.69 -18.88 -1.04
C TYR A 215 4.88 -19.70 -2.31
N GLU A 216 4.26 -19.30 -3.42
CA GLU A 216 4.50 -19.93 -4.72
C GLU A 216 5.95 -19.70 -5.16
N LEU A 217 6.50 -18.49 -5.01
CA LEU A 217 7.92 -18.19 -5.26
C LEU A 217 8.85 -18.98 -4.35
N PHE A 218 8.57 -19.00 -3.04
CA PHE A 218 9.33 -19.74 -2.05
C PHE A 218 9.41 -21.24 -2.40
N ALA A 219 8.32 -21.82 -2.86
CA ALA A 219 8.26 -23.22 -3.26
C ALA A 219 9.07 -23.56 -4.52
N THR A 220 9.42 -22.55 -5.35
CA THR A 220 10.18 -22.79 -6.61
C THR A 220 11.62 -23.24 -6.38
N ARG A 221 12.22 -22.89 -5.23
CA ARG A 221 13.64 -23.15 -4.90
C ARG A 221 14.64 -22.54 -5.88
N ALA A 222 14.21 -21.61 -6.74
CA ALA A 222 15.07 -20.94 -7.71
C ALA A 222 15.84 -19.75 -7.10
N ILE A 223 15.40 -19.26 -5.94
CA ILE A 223 15.80 -18.03 -5.29
C ILE A 223 16.32 -18.36 -3.89
N ASP A 224 17.45 -17.77 -3.48
CA ASP A 224 18.02 -17.97 -2.13
C ASP A 224 17.39 -17.01 -1.11
N LEU A 225 17.13 -15.75 -1.51
CA LEU A 225 16.51 -14.73 -0.65
C LEU A 225 15.39 -14.00 -1.39
N ILE A 226 14.20 -14.02 -0.81
CA ILE A 226 13.03 -13.27 -1.26
C ILE A 226 12.80 -12.12 -0.26
N LEU A 227 12.81 -10.89 -0.76
CA LEU A 227 12.51 -9.67 -0.04
C LEU A 227 11.21 -9.13 -0.60
N THR A 228 10.13 -9.18 0.19
CA THR A 228 8.75 -8.90 -0.28
C THR A 228 8.10 -7.74 0.44
N GLY A 229 6.97 -7.24 -0.08
CA GLY A 229 6.06 -6.25 0.48
C GLY A 229 4.63 -6.51 0.01
N HIS A 230 3.69 -5.61 0.28
CA HIS A 230 2.27 -5.63 -0.06
C HIS A 230 1.33 -6.04 1.09
N ASP A 231 1.65 -7.09 1.85
CA ASP A 231 0.73 -7.60 2.87
C ASP A 231 0.87 -6.87 4.22
N HIS A 232 1.89 -6.02 4.39
CA HIS A 232 2.20 -5.26 5.61
C HIS A 232 2.58 -6.14 6.82
N ASP A 233 2.97 -7.38 6.57
CA ASP A 233 3.32 -8.31 7.65
C ASP A 233 4.77 -8.13 8.12
N LEU A 234 5.02 -8.29 9.42
CA LEU A 234 6.36 -8.53 9.93
C LEU A 234 6.62 -10.03 9.90
N PHE A 235 7.35 -10.49 8.88
CA PHE A 235 7.40 -11.89 8.55
C PHE A 235 8.83 -12.36 8.22
N VAL A 236 9.19 -13.54 8.75
CA VAL A 236 10.46 -14.24 8.44
C VAL A 236 10.16 -15.72 8.25
N ASN A 237 10.54 -16.27 7.11
CA ASN A 237 10.48 -17.70 6.84
C ASN A 237 11.82 -18.18 6.27
N PHE A 238 12.35 -19.27 6.80
CA PHE A 238 13.59 -19.88 6.34
C PHE A 238 13.54 -21.40 6.51
N ASP A 239 13.85 -22.14 5.45
CA ASP A 239 13.78 -23.59 5.42
C ASP A 239 15.12 -24.24 5.02
N GLU A 240 16.23 -23.56 5.31
CA GLU A 240 17.60 -23.96 4.99
C GLU A 240 17.98 -23.92 3.50
N HIS A 241 17.02 -23.58 2.61
CA HIS A 241 17.24 -23.46 1.15
C HIS A 241 16.84 -22.08 0.63
N THR A 242 15.76 -21.51 1.13
CA THR A 242 15.26 -20.21 0.75
C THR A 242 14.93 -19.42 2.01
N ALA A 243 15.33 -18.16 2.05
CA ALA A 243 14.87 -17.20 3.05
C ALA A 243 13.84 -16.27 2.39
N MET A 244 12.78 -15.92 3.13
CA MET A 244 11.76 -14.97 2.70
C MET A 244 11.39 -14.06 3.85
N VAL A 245 11.41 -12.75 3.64
CA VAL A 245 11.14 -11.76 4.67
C VAL A 245 10.30 -10.61 4.15
N GLU A 246 9.43 -10.07 5.03
CA GLU A 246 8.70 -8.83 4.86
C GLU A 246 8.87 -7.96 6.11
N SER A 247 8.89 -6.63 5.95
CA SER A 247 9.32 -5.69 6.99
C SER A 247 8.21 -4.82 7.55
N SER A 248 6.98 -5.37 7.73
CA SER A 248 5.83 -4.56 8.14
C SER A 248 5.53 -3.45 7.13
N TYR A 249 5.27 -2.22 7.56
CA TYR A 249 5.03 -1.05 6.71
C TYR A 249 5.51 0.22 7.42
N ASP A 250 5.58 1.35 6.70
CA ASP A 250 5.99 2.68 7.19
C ASP A 250 7.33 2.70 7.95
N ALA A 251 8.20 1.71 7.73
CA ALA A 251 9.42 1.51 8.49
C ALA A 251 9.18 1.43 10.02
N HIS A 252 8.02 0.94 10.47
CA HIS A 252 7.78 0.67 11.90
C HIS A 252 8.82 -0.31 12.44
N TYR A 253 9.12 -1.31 11.65
CA TYR A 253 10.24 -2.24 11.81
C TYR A 253 11.10 -2.19 10.57
N VAL A 254 12.39 -2.42 10.72
CA VAL A 254 13.34 -2.56 9.61
C VAL A 254 13.99 -3.92 9.74
N THR A 255 13.76 -4.78 8.74
CA THR A 255 14.30 -6.14 8.74
C THR A 255 15.66 -6.15 8.04
N ILE A 256 16.67 -6.70 8.70
CA ILE A 256 18.04 -6.82 8.18
C ILE A 256 18.40 -8.28 8.08
N VAL A 257 18.82 -8.71 6.88
CA VAL A 257 19.28 -10.07 6.63
C VAL A 257 20.77 -10.02 6.33
N ASP A 258 21.59 -10.43 7.29
CA ASP A 258 23.02 -10.58 7.09
C ASP A 258 23.29 -11.97 6.51
N VAL A 259 23.75 -12.04 5.26
CA VAL A 259 24.01 -13.31 4.57
C VAL A 259 25.51 -13.51 4.43
N THR A 260 26.05 -14.54 5.05
CA THR A 260 27.43 -15.00 4.82
C THR A 260 27.42 -16.03 3.69
N ILE A 261 28.24 -15.80 2.67
CA ILE A 261 28.30 -16.60 1.45
C ILE A 261 29.75 -17.09 1.24
N ASP A 262 29.93 -18.40 1.18
CA ASP A 262 31.17 -19.08 0.88
C ASP A 262 31.08 -19.74 -0.51
N VAL A 263 31.97 -19.36 -1.42
CA VAL A 263 32.06 -19.96 -2.76
C VAL A 263 33.38 -20.68 -2.93
N THR A 264 33.33 -21.98 -3.16
CA THR A 264 34.52 -22.81 -3.42
C THR A 264 34.57 -23.18 -4.90
N THR A 265 35.66 -22.80 -5.58
CA THR A 265 35.88 -23.16 -6.98
C THR A 265 36.82 -24.35 -7.08
N ARG A 266 36.34 -25.45 -7.69
CA ARG A 266 37.15 -26.66 -7.97
C ARG A 266 36.98 -27.04 -9.43
N ASN A 267 38.07 -27.14 -10.17
CA ASN A 267 38.04 -27.50 -11.61
C ASN A 267 37.08 -26.60 -12.44
N GLY A 268 37.01 -25.31 -12.11
CA GLY A 268 36.11 -24.37 -12.78
C GLY A 268 34.64 -24.42 -12.33
N GLN A 269 34.28 -25.37 -11.49
CA GLN A 269 32.94 -25.49 -10.90
C GLN A 269 32.86 -24.71 -9.58
N ARG A 270 31.85 -23.88 -9.43
CA ARG A 270 31.58 -23.06 -8.23
C ARG A 270 30.53 -23.77 -7.38
N ASP A 271 30.87 -24.05 -6.13
CA ASP A 271 29.96 -24.58 -5.11
C ASP A 271 29.73 -23.50 -4.06
N THR A 272 28.47 -23.18 -3.80
CA THR A 272 28.05 -22.08 -2.93
C THR A 272 27.36 -22.61 -1.68
N LYS A 273 27.82 -22.15 -0.53
CA LYS A 273 27.16 -22.35 0.75
C LYS A 273 26.88 -20.99 1.38
N TRP A 274 25.73 -20.84 1.98
CA TRP A 274 25.34 -19.59 2.60
C TRP A 274 24.49 -19.82 3.85
N TRP A 275 24.48 -18.80 4.74
CA TRP A 275 23.65 -18.84 5.95
C TRP A 275 23.18 -17.44 6.31
N PRO A 276 21.87 -17.23 6.57
CA PRO A 276 21.30 -15.94 6.95
C PRO A 276 21.31 -15.75 8.46
N ARG A 277 21.43 -14.50 8.88
CA ARG A 277 21.13 -14.03 10.22
C ARG A 277 20.08 -12.93 10.11
N PHE A 278 18.95 -13.11 10.75
CA PHE A 278 17.86 -12.14 10.74
C PHE A 278 17.94 -11.22 11.94
N ARG A 279 17.81 -9.93 11.70
CA ARG A 279 17.71 -8.88 12.73
C ARG A 279 16.50 -8.02 12.41
N ILE A 280 15.65 -7.74 13.40
CA ILE A 280 14.50 -6.85 13.29
C ILE A 280 14.77 -5.66 14.20
N VAL A 281 14.84 -4.48 13.62
CA VAL A 281 15.03 -3.23 14.34
C VAL A 281 13.67 -2.62 14.60
N ASP A 282 13.25 -2.51 15.88
CA ASP A 282 12.09 -1.72 16.30
C ASP A 282 12.49 -0.25 16.27
N THR A 283 11.89 0.53 15.38
CA THR A 283 12.25 1.94 15.24
C THR A 283 11.74 2.83 16.37
N ALA A 284 10.95 2.28 17.31
CA ALA A 284 10.61 2.97 18.55
C ALA A 284 11.87 3.38 19.36
N GLU A 285 12.92 2.57 19.29
CA GLU A 285 14.17 2.77 20.04
C GLU A 285 15.24 3.54 19.23
N VAL A 286 14.87 4.06 18.04
CA VAL A 286 15.80 4.73 17.13
C VAL A 286 15.63 6.24 17.21
N GLU A 287 16.72 6.96 17.51
CA GLU A 287 16.74 8.43 17.42
C GLU A 287 16.72 8.86 15.95
N PRO A 288 15.85 9.83 15.58
CA PRO A 288 15.71 10.27 14.20
C PRO A 288 16.99 10.93 13.65
N ASP A 289 17.30 10.70 12.39
CA ASP A 289 18.33 11.46 11.69
C ASP A 289 17.92 12.94 11.59
N PRO A 290 18.78 13.90 12.03
CA PRO A 290 18.38 15.31 12.10
C PRO A 290 18.21 15.96 10.73
N GLU A 291 18.95 15.55 9.70
CA GLU A 291 18.88 16.12 8.36
C GLU A 291 17.57 15.73 7.67
N VAL A 292 17.25 14.43 7.68
CA VAL A 292 15.99 13.91 7.13
C VAL A 292 14.81 14.38 7.97
N GLY A 293 14.96 14.46 9.30
CA GLY A 293 13.95 15.03 10.20
C GLY A 293 13.60 16.47 9.88
N ALA A 294 14.58 17.32 9.56
CA ALA A 294 14.32 18.69 9.13
C ALA A 294 13.58 18.75 7.77
N ALA A 295 13.86 17.83 6.85
CA ALA A 295 13.13 17.75 5.60
C ALA A 295 11.66 17.32 5.82
N VAL A 296 11.42 16.30 6.64
CA VAL A 296 10.09 15.85 7.05
C VAL A 296 9.30 17.01 7.68
N ALA A 297 9.89 17.74 8.65
CA ALA A 297 9.23 18.87 9.31
C ALA A 297 8.80 19.98 8.32
N ARG A 298 9.56 20.22 7.25
CA ARG A 298 9.17 21.16 6.19
C ARG A 298 7.92 20.69 5.45
N TYR A 299 7.86 19.41 5.07
CA TYR A 299 6.68 18.85 4.42
C TYR A 299 5.45 18.81 5.34
N GLU A 300 5.63 18.55 6.63
CA GLU A 300 4.56 18.63 7.62
C GLU A 300 4.01 20.06 7.76
N ALA A 301 4.89 21.06 7.77
CA ALA A 301 4.49 22.46 7.79
C ALA A 301 3.74 22.88 6.52
N GLU A 302 4.15 22.36 5.35
CA GLU A 302 3.46 22.58 4.08
C GLU A 302 2.09 21.91 4.09
N LEU A 303 2.01 20.63 4.49
CA LEU A 303 0.76 19.89 4.65
C LEU A 303 -0.20 20.60 5.61
N SER A 304 0.30 21.09 6.76
CA SER A 304 -0.52 21.84 7.72
C SER A 304 -1.12 23.07 7.09
N ARG A 305 -0.35 23.85 6.33
CA ARG A 305 -0.87 25.03 5.61
C ARG A 305 -1.96 24.67 4.61
N GLU A 306 -1.79 23.57 3.87
CA GLU A 306 -2.80 23.08 2.92
C GLU A 306 -4.06 22.58 3.63
N LEU A 307 -3.91 21.93 4.76
CA LEU A 307 -5.02 21.40 5.55
C LEU A 307 -5.82 22.51 6.26
N ASP A 308 -5.17 23.58 6.71
CA ASP A 308 -5.82 24.68 7.44
C ASP A 308 -6.52 25.70 6.52
N VAL A 309 -6.53 25.43 5.20
CA VAL A 309 -7.29 26.27 4.25
C VAL A 309 -8.79 26.20 4.56
N ALA A 310 -9.38 27.36 4.83
CA ALA A 310 -10.82 27.50 5.00
C ALA A 310 -11.55 27.12 3.68
N ILE A 311 -12.60 26.33 3.80
CA ILE A 311 -13.43 25.91 2.67
C ILE A 311 -14.87 26.43 2.77
N GLY A 312 -15.27 26.91 3.92
CA GLY A 312 -16.59 27.45 4.20
C GLY A 312 -16.82 27.64 5.69
N THR A 313 -18.08 27.86 6.07
CA THR A 313 -18.50 27.98 7.47
C THR A 313 -19.74 27.12 7.72
N THR A 314 -20.09 26.88 8.98
CA THR A 314 -21.39 26.28 9.33
C THR A 314 -22.23 27.28 10.12
N ALA A 315 -23.50 27.45 9.76
CA ALA A 315 -24.46 28.26 10.53
C ALA A 315 -25.17 27.44 11.64
N VAL A 316 -25.00 26.11 11.62
CA VAL A 316 -25.62 25.16 12.55
C VAL A 316 -24.55 24.37 13.30
N GLU A 317 -24.93 23.78 14.42
CA GLU A 317 -24.06 22.82 15.11
C GLU A 317 -23.90 21.54 14.27
N LEU A 318 -22.65 21.09 14.09
CA LEU A 318 -22.34 19.78 13.47
C LEU A 318 -21.73 18.87 14.54
N ASP A 319 -22.44 17.81 14.91
CA ASP A 319 -22.00 16.84 15.93
C ASP A 319 -21.63 15.51 15.27
N SER A 320 -20.33 15.17 15.28
CA SER A 320 -19.80 13.93 14.72
C SER A 320 -19.43 12.87 15.77
N ARG A 321 -19.78 13.08 17.03
CA ARG A 321 -19.50 12.10 18.07
C ARG A 321 -20.17 10.74 17.75
N SER A 322 -19.41 9.66 17.95
CA SER A 322 -19.84 8.29 17.57
C SER A 322 -21.22 7.91 18.13
N ALA A 323 -21.53 8.30 19.37
CA ALA A 323 -22.83 8.07 19.97
C ALA A 323 -23.99 8.76 19.24
N MET A 324 -23.71 9.84 18.49
CA MET A 324 -24.70 10.58 17.73
C MET A 324 -24.83 10.04 16.31
N VAL A 325 -23.74 10.01 15.54
CA VAL A 325 -23.76 9.60 14.13
C VAL A 325 -24.14 8.13 13.91
N ARG A 326 -24.04 7.30 14.97
CA ARG A 326 -24.36 5.87 14.92
C ARG A 326 -25.71 5.49 15.48
N THR A 327 -26.51 6.45 15.95
CA THR A 327 -27.83 6.17 16.57
C THR A 327 -28.96 7.05 16.06
N ARG A 328 -28.65 8.17 15.41
CA ARG A 328 -29.65 9.13 14.94
C ARG A 328 -29.14 9.95 13.76
N GLU A 329 -30.09 10.63 13.10
CA GLU A 329 -29.77 11.69 12.13
C GLU A 329 -28.90 12.78 12.77
N THR A 330 -27.89 13.26 12.04
CA THR A 330 -27.03 14.37 12.48
C THR A 330 -26.78 15.33 11.33
N ALA A 331 -26.64 16.64 11.66
CA ALA A 331 -26.37 17.66 10.64
C ALA A 331 -25.08 17.41 9.85
N ILE A 332 -24.03 16.81 10.47
CA ILE A 332 -22.81 16.41 9.76
C ILE A 332 -23.08 15.24 8.81
N GLY A 333 -23.91 14.27 9.21
CA GLY A 333 -24.34 13.18 8.34
C GLY A 333 -25.15 13.67 7.16
N ASP A 334 -26.04 14.64 7.38
CA ASP A 334 -26.82 15.28 6.33
C ASP A 334 -25.93 16.07 5.36
N LEU A 335 -24.94 16.84 5.87
CA LEU A 335 -23.96 17.54 5.05
C LEU A 335 -23.21 16.57 4.11
N ILE A 336 -22.69 15.47 4.65
CA ILE A 336 -21.91 14.49 3.88
C ILE A 336 -22.79 13.83 2.81
N THR A 337 -24.00 13.39 3.19
CA THR A 337 -24.89 12.70 2.26
C THR A 337 -25.51 13.65 1.22
N ASP A 338 -25.72 14.92 1.56
CA ASP A 338 -26.12 15.95 0.60
C ASP A 338 -25.03 16.19 -0.45
N ALA A 339 -23.77 16.27 -0.02
CA ALA A 339 -22.65 16.37 -0.95
C ALA A 339 -22.61 15.18 -1.92
N MET A 340 -22.75 13.96 -1.41
CA MET A 340 -22.78 12.74 -2.23
C MET A 340 -23.95 12.76 -3.24
N ARG A 341 -25.16 13.12 -2.79
CA ARG A 341 -26.35 13.13 -3.62
C ARG A 341 -26.34 14.25 -4.67
N ILE A 342 -26.00 15.48 -4.25
CA ILE A 342 -26.10 16.68 -5.11
C ILE A 342 -25.00 16.67 -6.17
N ILE A 343 -23.74 16.42 -5.76
CA ILE A 343 -22.61 16.33 -6.69
C ILE A 343 -22.77 15.12 -7.62
N GLY A 344 -23.19 13.97 -7.08
CA GLY A 344 -23.45 12.75 -7.86
C GLY A 344 -24.70 12.80 -8.75
N ARG A 345 -25.57 13.80 -8.59
CA ARG A 345 -26.85 13.96 -9.31
C ARG A 345 -27.69 12.68 -9.30
N VAL A 346 -27.90 12.13 -8.11
CA VAL A 346 -28.60 10.86 -7.88
C VAL A 346 -29.88 11.07 -7.06
N ASP A 347 -30.75 10.05 -7.01
CA ASP A 347 -32.01 10.12 -6.30
C ASP A 347 -31.84 10.18 -4.78
N ALA A 348 -30.84 9.43 -4.27
CA ALA A 348 -30.60 9.31 -2.85
C ALA A 348 -29.09 9.07 -2.56
N ALA A 349 -28.68 9.28 -1.32
CA ALA A 349 -27.37 8.89 -0.83
C ALA A 349 -27.46 8.24 0.55
N ILE A 350 -26.56 7.31 0.83
CA ILE A 350 -26.42 6.62 2.12
C ILE A 350 -24.93 6.61 2.52
N MET A 351 -24.66 7.05 3.74
CA MET A 351 -23.37 6.94 4.40
C MET A 351 -23.55 6.22 5.73
N ASN A 352 -22.71 5.24 6.02
CA ASN A 352 -22.73 4.58 7.34
C ASN A 352 -22.08 5.47 8.40
N GLY A 353 -22.67 5.55 9.59
CA GLY A 353 -22.17 6.35 10.71
C GLY A 353 -20.76 5.95 11.16
N GLY A 354 -20.37 4.68 10.92
CA GLY A 354 -19.01 4.20 11.16
C GLY A 354 -17.93 4.84 10.28
N GLY A 355 -18.32 5.42 9.15
CA GLY A 355 -17.42 6.15 8.26
C GLY A 355 -17.16 7.59 8.64
N ILE A 356 -17.84 8.14 9.67
CA ILE A 356 -17.69 9.53 10.18
C ILE A 356 -16.90 9.47 11.50
N ARG A 357 -15.72 10.13 11.59
CA ARG A 357 -14.71 9.74 12.57
C ARG A 357 -14.09 10.83 13.44
N ALA A 358 -14.25 12.14 13.16
CA ALA A 358 -13.58 13.18 13.97
C ALA A 358 -14.01 13.20 15.44
N GLY A 359 -15.25 12.78 15.72
CA GLY A 359 -15.73 12.63 17.10
C GLY A 359 -15.88 13.94 17.86
N LYS A 360 -16.07 15.07 17.17
CA LYS A 360 -16.13 16.42 17.76
C LYS A 360 -17.41 17.16 17.42
N VAL A 361 -17.59 18.31 18.06
CA VAL A 361 -18.69 19.24 17.82
C VAL A 361 -18.14 20.54 17.24
N TYR A 362 -18.69 20.94 16.10
CA TYR A 362 -18.45 22.26 15.51
C TYR A 362 -19.58 23.20 15.89
N ALA A 363 -19.27 24.27 16.61
CA ALA A 363 -20.27 25.24 17.01
C ALA A 363 -20.83 26.02 15.79
N PRO A 364 -22.05 26.56 15.86
CA PRO A 364 -22.54 27.48 14.84
C PRO A 364 -21.56 28.62 14.56
N ASN A 365 -21.42 29.01 13.31
CA ASN A 365 -20.49 30.01 12.79
C ASN A 365 -19.00 29.61 12.84
N SER A 366 -18.70 28.33 13.12
CA SER A 366 -17.34 27.81 12.99
C SER A 366 -16.90 27.81 11.52
N MET A 367 -15.62 28.15 11.32
CA MET A 367 -14.94 27.93 10.04
C MET A 367 -14.71 26.43 9.85
N LEU A 368 -14.95 25.93 8.66
CA LEU A 368 -14.63 24.57 8.24
C LEU A 368 -13.40 24.60 7.35
N THR A 369 -12.43 23.74 7.65
CA THR A 369 -11.16 23.61 6.92
C THR A 369 -11.10 22.28 6.17
N ARG A 370 -10.12 22.14 5.30
CA ARG A 370 -9.82 20.83 4.68
C ARG A 370 -9.50 19.78 5.74
N ARG A 371 -8.75 20.15 6.80
CA ARG A 371 -8.42 19.29 7.94
C ARG A 371 -9.68 18.71 8.59
N ASP A 372 -10.70 19.55 8.78
CA ASP A 372 -11.96 19.13 9.40
C ASP A 372 -12.63 18.01 8.58
N ILE A 373 -12.75 18.20 7.28
CA ILE A 373 -13.38 17.19 6.40
C ILE A 373 -12.55 15.90 6.32
N LEU A 374 -11.22 16.01 6.25
CA LEU A 374 -10.35 14.83 6.21
C LEU A 374 -10.33 14.09 7.56
N ALA A 375 -10.46 14.80 8.69
CA ALA A 375 -10.63 14.16 10.00
C ALA A 375 -11.98 13.45 10.13
N GLU A 376 -13.07 14.00 9.54
CA GLU A 376 -14.37 13.33 9.50
C GLU A 376 -14.36 12.08 8.60
N LEU A 377 -13.61 12.10 7.50
CA LEU A 377 -13.61 11.09 6.43
C LEU A 377 -12.18 10.55 6.17
N PRO A 378 -11.55 9.90 7.15
CA PRO A 378 -10.11 9.56 7.06
C PRO A 378 -9.78 8.33 6.21
N PHE A 379 -10.78 7.56 5.74
CA PHE A 379 -10.57 6.27 5.09
C PHE A 379 -10.31 6.34 3.58
N ASN A 380 -10.15 7.53 3.00
CA ASN A 380 -10.02 7.73 1.55
C ASN A 380 -11.15 7.08 0.72
N ASN A 381 -12.33 6.87 1.33
CA ASN A 381 -13.46 6.25 0.66
C ASN A 381 -13.84 7.00 -0.62
N ARG A 382 -14.30 6.24 -1.63
CA ARG A 382 -14.81 6.75 -2.88
C ARG A 382 -16.35 6.77 -2.89
N VAL A 383 -16.94 7.67 -3.65
CA VAL A 383 -18.42 7.73 -3.82
C VAL A 383 -18.81 6.89 -5.01
N VAL A 384 -19.39 5.73 -4.75
CA VAL A 384 -19.86 4.78 -5.76
C VAL A 384 -21.34 5.02 -6.06
N THR A 385 -21.70 5.18 -7.33
CA THR A 385 -23.09 5.26 -7.74
C THR A 385 -23.60 3.89 -8.17
N ILE A 386 -24.68 3.44 -7.54
CA ILE A 386 -25.33 2.16 -7.84
C ILE A 386 -26.74 2.34 -8.39
N GLN A 387 -27.22 1.33 -9.10
CA GLN A 387 -28.64 1.13 -9.43
C GLN A 387 -29.20 -0.01 -8.57
N ILE A 388 -30.27 0.28 -7.83
CA ILE A 388 -30.85 -0.67 -6.88
C ILE A 388 -32.37 -0.62 -6.92
N SER A 389 -33.04 -1.76 -6.74
CA SER A 389 -34.50 -1.81 -6.63
C SER A 389 -34.99 -1.19 -5.32
N GLY A 390 -36.23 -0.64 -5.31
CA GLY A 390 -36.80 -0.10 -4.08
C GLY A 390 -36.89 -1.15 -2.97
N ARG A 391 -37.21 -2.40 -3.32
CA ARG A 391 -37.20 -3.51 -2.35
C ARG A 391 -35.84 -3.72 -1.68
N ASP A 392 -34.77 -3.77 -2.46
CA ASP A 392 -33.43 -4.00 -1.93
C ASP A 392 -32.89 -2.77 -1.19
N LEU A 393 -33.25 -1.55 -1.64
CA LEU A 393 -32.96 -0.32 -0.91
C LEU A 393 -33.61 -0.32 0.49
N LYS A 394 -34.88 -0.74 0.58
CA LYS A 394 -35.54 -0.90 1.89
C LYS A 394 -34.83 -1.94 2.76
N ARG A 395 -34.42 -3.07 2.19
CA ARG A 395 -33.65 -4.10 2.92
C ARG A 395 -32.30 -3.56 3.43
N ALA A 396 -31.60 -2.77 2.63
CA ALA A 396 -30.37 -2.10 3.04
C ALA A 396 -30.59 -1.16 4.25
N LEU A 397 -31.65 -0.34 4.20
CA LEU A 397 -31.97 0.57 5.31
C LEU A 397 -32.43 -0.19 6.57
N GLU A 398 -33.17 -1.30 6.44
CA GLU A 398 -33.49 -2.18 7.58
C GLU A 398 -32.24 -2.77 8.22
N ASN A 399 -31.23 -3.20 7.42
CA ASN A 399 -29.93 -3.63 7.94
C ASN A 399 -29.26 -2.53 8.75
N GLY A 400 -29.29 -1.29 8.23
CA GLY A 400 -28.73 -0.13 8.93
C GLY A 400 -29.32 0.16 10.30
N LEU A 401 -30.61 -0.16 10.47
CA LEU A 401 -31.34 0.04 11.73
C LEU A 401 -31.27 -1.19 12.68
N ALA A 402 -30.69 -2.32 12.24
CA ALA A 402 -30.83 -3.60 12.93
C ALA A 402 -30.21 -3.64 14.33
N GLN A 403 -29.14 -2.87 14.57
CA GLN A 403 -28.42 -2.85 15.85
C GLN A 403 -28.97 -1.85 16.87
N LEU A 404 -29.86 -0.93 16.47
CA LEU A 404 -30.42 0.01 17.44
C LEU A 404 -31.13 -0.74 18.60
N PRO A 405 -30.98 -0.27 19.86
CA PRO A 405 -30.44 1.05 20.25
C PRO A 405 -28.92 1.13 20.37
N ASP A 406 -28.18 0.03 20.15
CA ASP A 406 -26.73 0.04 20.23
C ASP A 406 -26.10 0.89 19.12
N ALA A 407 -25.01 1.58 19.44
CA ALA A 407 -24.31 2.47 18.52
C ALA A 407 -23.47 1.72 17.48
N GLY A 408 -24.11 1.07 16.53
CA GLY A 408 -23.47 0.31 15.47
C GLY A 408 -22.95 1.18 14.31
N GLY A 409 -21.79 0.83 13.77
CA GLY A 409 -21.22 1.54 12.60
C GLY A 409 -22.15 1.57 11.39
N ARG A 410 -23.01 0.58 11.25
CA ARG A 410 -23.98 0.44 10.15
C ARG A 410 -25.12 1.46 10.12
N PHE A 411 -25.34 2.24 11.20
CA PHE A 411 -26.45 3.21 11.21
C PHE A 411 -26.35 4.18 10.03
N PRO A 412 -27.42 4.34 9.22
CA PRO A 412 -27.36 5.14 8.01
C PRO A 412 -27.55 6.63 8.30
N GLN A 413 -26.74 7.49 7.71
CA GLN A 413 -27.02 8.89 7.46
C GLN A 413 -27.48 8.99 6.00
N VAL A 414 -28.49 9.83 5.70
CA VAL A 414 -29.16 9.75 4.41
C VAL A 414 -29.45 11.12 3.78
N SER A 415 -29.51 11.16 2.45
CA SER A 415 -30.01 12.30 1.68
C SER A 415 -30.97 11.82 0.58
N GLY A 416 -32.02 12.61 0.31
CA GLY A 416 -33.06 12.22 -0.63
C GLY A 416 -33.99 11.11 -0.12
N ILE A 417 -33.80 10.67 1.14
CA ILE A 417 -34.60 9.65 1.83
C ILE A 417 -35.27 10.28 3.03
N ALA A 418 -36.54 9.93 3.26
CA ALA A 418 -37.23 10.18 4.52
C ALA A 418 -37.82 8.86 5.01
N LEU A 419 -37.45 8.42 6.21
CA LEU A 419 -37.90 7.17 6.83
C LEU A 419 -38.44 7.37 8.25
N GLU A 420 -39.46 6.60 8.59
CA GLU A 420 -39.94 6.41 9.96
C GLU A 420 -39.79 4.97 10.35
N ALA A 421 -39.28 4.71 11.55
CA ALA A 421 -39.08 3.37 12.07
C ALA A 421 -39.62 3.23 13.51
N ASP A 422 -40.21 2.08 13.79
CA ASP A 422 -40.64 1.67 15.11
C ASP A 422 -39.65 0.64 15.68
N LEU A 423 -38.86 1.04 16.67
CA LEU A 423 -37.83 0.22 17.29
C LEU A 423 -38.37 -0.96 18.14
N LYS A 424 -39.67 -0.95 18.45
CA LYS A 424 -40.34 -2.07 19.13
C LYS A 424 -40.53 -3.25 18.18
N ARG A 425 -40.45 -3.04 16.86
CA ARG A 425 -40.54 -4.12 15.88
C ARG A 425 -39.19 -4.85 15.76
N PRO A 426 -39.23 -6.13 15.39
CA PRO A 426 -38.01 -6.91 15.21
C PRO A 426 -37.15 -6.33 14.10
N PRO A 427 -35.78 -6.48 14.20
CA PRO A 427 -34.87 -6.12 13.13
C PRO A 427 -35.30 -6.70 11.77
N GLY A 428 -35.18 -5.91 10.70
CA GLY A 428 -35.64 -6.29 9.36
C GLY A 428 -37.09 -5.92 9.02
N SER A 429 -37.85 -5.38 9.99
CA SER A 429 -39.23 -4.93 9.78
C SER A 429 -39.60 -3.66 10.58
N ARG A 430 -38.59 -2.85 10.90
CA ARG A 430 -38.71 -1.62 11.70
C ARG A 430 -39.27 -0.43 10.91
N ILE A 431 -38.99 -0.37 9.61
CA ILE A 431 -39.41 0.76 8.74
C ILE A 431 -40.91 0.72 8.54
N THR A 432 -41.59 1.75 9.02
CA THR A 432 -43.07 1.94 8.90
C THR A 432 -43.45 2.88 7.74
N SER A 433 -42.55 3.81 7.38
CA SER A 433 -42.73 4.71 6.24
C SER A 433 -41.37 4.96 5.57
N LEU A 434 -41.36 4.97 4.22
CA LEU A 434 -40.17 5.23 3.44
C LEU A 434 -40.50 6.01 2.18
N LYS A 435 -39.83 7.15 2.01
CA LYS A 435 -40.00 8.04 0.84
C LYS A 435 -38.65 8.32 0.19
N ILE A 436 -38.63 8.42 -1.13
CA ILE A 436 -37.49 8.82 -1.94
C ILE A 436 -37.87 10.03 -2.77
N GLY A 437 -37.14 11.16 -2.64
CA GLY A 437 -37.48 12.40 -3.32
C GLY A 437 -38.87 12.93 -2.96
N GLY A 438 -39.33 12.68 -1.73
CA GLY A 438 -40.64 13.07 -1.22
C GLY A 438 -41.78 12.13 -1.58
N ALA A 439 -41.61 11.20 -2.53
CA ALA A 439 -42.63 10.23 -2.95
C ALA A 439 -42.48 8.88 -2.22
N PRO A 440 -43.57 8.14 -1.93
CA PRO A 440 -43.49 6.80 -1.36
C PRO A 440 -42.59 5.88 -2.20
N LEU A 441 -41.73 5.07 -1.51
CA LEU A 441 -40.91 4.07 -2.16
C LEU A 441 -41.76 3.09 -2.96
N GLN A 442 -41.33 2.75 -4.17
CA GLN A 442 -41.92 1.73 -5.03
C GLN A 442 -40.96 0.55 -5.17
N ASP A 443 -41.34 -0.62 -4.68
CA ASP A 443 -40.50 -1.82 -4.62
C ASP A 443 -39.86 -2.22 -5.96
N GLY A 444 -40.61 -2.11 -7.06
CA GLY A 444 -40.18 -2.48 -8.42
C GLY A 444 -39.43 -1.37 -9.18
N LYS A 445 -39.40 -0.14 -8.64
CA LYS A 445 -38.68 0.98 -9.28
C LYS A 445 -37.20 0.87 -9.00
N THR A 446 -36.37 1.19 -10.00
CA THR A 446 -34.93 1.32 -9.84
C THR A 446 -34.57 2.76 -9.47
N TYR A 447 -33.74 2.90 -8.45
CA TYR A 447 -33.21 4.16 -7.95
C TYR A 447 -31.69 4.24 -8.16
N ARG A 448 -31.16 5.43 -8.44
CA ARG A 448 -29.74 5.72 -8.45
C ARG A 448 -29.37 6.21 -7.06
N VAL A 449 -28.45 5.52 -6.41
CA VAL A 449 -28.04 5.81 -5.02
C VAL A 449 -26.52 5.97 -4.95
N ALA A 450 -26.05 7.06 -4.31
CA ALA A 450 -24.65 7.23 -3.97
C ALA A 450 -24.38 6.58 -2.61
N ILE A 451 -23.32 5.79 -2.54
CA ILE A 451 -22.83 5.13 -1.32
C ILE A 451 -21.32 5.24 -1.28
N ASN A 452 -20.69 4.98 -0.13
CA ASN A 452 -19.24 4.84 -0.12
C ASN A 452 -18.83 3.43 -0.61
N ASP A 453 -17.58 3.29 -1.02
CA ASP A 453 -17.02 2.04 -1.55
C ASP A 453 -16.97 0.92 -0.49
N PHE A 454 -16.87 1.24 0.81
CA PHE A 454 -16.98 0.27 1.89
C PHE A 454 -18.36 -0.41 1.88
N LEU A 455 -19.45 0.35 1.75
CA LEU A 455 -20.80 -0.20 1.60
C LEU A 455 -20.98 -0.95 0.28
N ALA A 456 -20.33 -0.46 -0.79
CA ALA A 456 -20.37 -1.09 -2.12
C ALA A 456 -19.65 -2.46 -2.14
N ARG A 457 -18.82 -2.76 -1.14
CA ARG A 457 -18.22 -4.08 -0.92
C ARG A 457 -19.00 -4.95 0.08
N GLY A 458 -20.10 -4.46 0.64
CA GLY A 458 -20.92 -5.17 1.63
C GLY A 458 -20.51 -4.92 3.07
N GLY A 459 -19.68 -3.90 3.31
CA GLY A 459 -19.28 -3.50 4.66
C GLY A 459 -20.48 -3.27 5.58
N ASP A 460 -20.33 -3.52 6.87
CA ASP A 460 -21.40 -3.43 7.87
C ASP A 460 -22.65 -4.30 7.56
N GLY A 461 -22.51 -5.36 6.73
CA GLY A 461 -23.60 -6.27 6.36
C GLY A 461 -24.55 -5.73 5.29
N TYR A 462 -24.12 -4.73 4.51
CA TYR A 462 -24.90 -4.18 3.41
C TYR A 462 -24.81 -5.02 2.11
N ASP A 463 -25.10 -6.32 2.21
CA ASP A 463 -25.02 -7.26 1.07
C ASP A 463 -25.83 -6.82 -0.14
N THR A 464 -27.04 -6.26 0.07
CA THR A 464 -27.87 -5.77 -1.03
C THR A 464 -27.24 -4.61 -1.80
N LEU A 465 -26.39 -3.82 -1.16
CA LEU A 465 -25.62 -2.74 -1.82
C LEU A 465 -24.43 -3.30 -2.58
N ARG A 466 -23.76 -4.36 -2.05
CA ARG A 466 -22.68 -5.07 -2.75
C ARG A 466 -23.18 -5.65 -4.08
N ASP A 467 -24.33 -6.28 -4.04
CA ASP A 467 -24.91 -7.01 -5.18
C ASP A 467 -25.58 -6.08 -6.21
N ALA A 468 -25.75 -4.79 -5.88
CA ALA A 468 -26.34 -3.80 -6.77
C ALA A 468 -25.41 -3.45 -7.95
N LYS A 469 -26.02 -3.11 -9.10
CA LYS A 469 -25.27 -2.71 -10.31
C LYS A 469 -24.55 -1.39 -10.09
N LYS A 470 -23.22 -1.41 -10.10
CA LYS A 470 -22.38 -0.21 -10.08
C LYS A 470 -22.39 0.47 -11.45
N LEU A 471 -22.49 1.81 -11.49
CA LEU A 471 -22.56 2.59 -12.74
C LEU A 471 -21.18 2.96 -13.29
N LEU A 472 -20.16 3.02 -12.41
CA LEU A 472 -18.75 3.20 -12.74
C LEU A 472 -17.93 2.19 -11.93
N PRO A 473 -16.75 1.82 -12.39
CA PRO A 473 -15.77 1.12 -11.57
C PRO A 473 -15.50 1.89 -10.27
N VAL A 474 -15.21 1.19 -9.20
CA VAL A 474 -14.94 1.83 -7.89
C VAL A 474 -13.72 2.74 -8.00
N ASP A 475 -12.70 2.32 -8.72
CA ASP A 475 -11.43 3.04 -8.85
C ASP A 475 -11.55 4.34 -9.67
N ASP A 476 -12.54 4.44 -10.57
CA ASP A 476 -12.87 5.65 -11.31
C ASP A 476 -13.79 6.60 -10.53
N SER A 477 -14.25 6.19 -9.35
CA SER A 477 -15.16 6.96 -8.53
C SER A 477 -14.42 8.03 -7.72
N PRO A 478 -15.01 9.26 -7.56
CA PRO A 478 -14.34 10.36 -6.88
C PRO A 478 -14.21 10.11 -5.37
N LEU A 479 -13.15 10.65 -4.77
CA LEU A 479 -12.95 10.62 -3.33
C LEU A 479 -14.09 11.36 -2.59
N LEU A 480 -14.66 10.71 -1.59
CA LEU A 480 -15.77 11.24 -0.79
C LEU A 480 -15.41 12.57 -0.11
N ALA A 481 -14.25 12.65 0.54
CA ALA A 481 -13.80 13.88 1.17
C ALA A 481 -13.69 15.05 0.18
N ASN A 482 -13.22 14.79 -1.05
CA ASN A 482 -13.14 15.81 -2.09
C ASN A 482 -14.53 16.31 -2.51
N GLN A 483 -15.51 15.41 -2.66
CA GLN A 483 -16.90 15.82 -2.97
C GLN A 483 -17.47 16.69 -1.86
N VAL A 484 -17.27 16.33 -0.58
CA VAL A 484 -17.73 17.14 0.55
C VAL A 484 -17.08 18.51 0.57
N MET A 485 -15.74 18.58 0.34
CA MET A 485 -15.04 19.87 0.26
C MET A 485 -15.52 20.74 -0.90
N VAL A 486 -15.80 20.17 -2.07
CA VAL A 486 -16.37 20.88 -3.22
C VAL A 486 -17.77 21.41 -2.87
N TYR A 487 -18.61 20.59 -2.25
CA TYR A 487 -19.95 20.99 -1.85
C TYR A 487 -19.93 22.13 -0.84
N VAL A 488 -19.12 22.04 0.23
CA VAL A 488 -18.95 23.11 1.24
C VAL A 488 -18.49 24.41 0.60
N ARG A 489 -17.54 24.39 -0.34
CA ARG A 489 -17.11 25.58 -1.09
C ARG A 489 -18.24 26.17 -1.95
N GLN A 490 -19.05 25.34 -2.59
CA GLN A 490 -20.17 25.80 -3.43
C GLN A 490 -21.25 26.51 -2.61
N VAL A 491 -21.59 25.98 -1.43
CA VAL A 491 -22.62 26.59 -0.56
C VAL A 491 -22.07 27.73 0.28
N GLY A 492 -20.75 27.79 0.49
CA GLY A 492 -20.06 28.79 1.32
C GLY A 492 -20.38 28.69 2.80
N THR A 493 -21.67 28.62 3.16
CA THR A 493 -22.15 28.42 4.52
C THR A 493 -23.12 27.24 4.58
N VAL A 494 -22.78 26.23 5.36
CA VAL A 494 -23.65 25.07 5.63
C VAL A 494 -24.78 25.52 6.55
N LYS A 495 -26.01 25.43 6.05
CA LYS A 495 -27.25 25.83 6.77
C LYS A 495 -28.14 24.63 7.10
N THR A 496 -27.85 23.48 6.55
CA THR A 496 -28.62 22.26 6.76
C THR A 496 -28.40 21.76 8.18
N GLY A 497 -29.42 21.83 8.99
CA GLY A 497 -29.48 21.19 10.31
C GLY A 497 -30.14 19.82 10.21
N VAL A 498 -30.48 19.22 11.36
CA VAL A 498 -31.29 17.97 11.41
C VAL A 498 -32.70 18.27 10.87
N GLU A 499 -33.08 17.59 9.78
CA GLU A 499 -34.32 17.87 9.05
C GLU A 499 -35.44 16.85 9.35
N GLY A 500 -35.16 15.82 10.12
CA GLY A 500 -36.12 14.74 10.41
C GLY A 500 -36.21 13.73 9.26
N ARG A 501 -35.10 13.52 8.58
CA ARG A 501 -34.97 12.50 7.51
C ARG A 501 -35.12 11.09 8.08
N ILE A 502 -34.71 10.89 9.34
CA ILE A 502 -34.81 9.63 10.07
C ILE A 502 -35.55 9.87 11.39
N ARG A 503 -36.78 9.34 11.48
CA ARG A 503 -37.64 9.43 12.67
C ARG A 503 -37.76 8.08 13.33
N LEU A 504 -37.22 7.95 14.54
CA LEU A 504 -37.25 6.74 15.35
C LEU A 504 -38.30 6.87 16.44
N ARG A 505 -39.15 5.83 16.67
CA ARG A 505 -40.23 5.77 17.66
C ARG A 505 -40.06 4.55 18.59
#